data_c46b1086c3bb6ac20382e3040450111f
#
_entry.id   c46b1086c3bb6ac20382e3040450111f
#
_cell.length_a   1.000
_cell.length_b   1.000
_cell.length_c   1.000
_cell.angle_alpha   90.00
_cell.angle_beta   90.00
_cell.angle_gamma   90.00
#
_symmetry.space_group_name_H-M   'P 1'
#
loop_
_entity.id
_entity.type
_entity.pdbx_description
1 polymer ?
#
loop_
_entity_poly.entity_id
_entity_poly.type
_entity_poly.pdbx_seq_one_letter_code
_entity_poly.pdbx_strand_id
1 'polypeptide(L)'
;MSIFLFERNIVFNPKDAHSYLYLAKIYNQEENQRKEEYNLETTLLIQPDNEEALLMMMKIALEKSNYEKVKKLSDKFVKVCKNLCDENKDIQDSLKNIEPENNES
;
A
#
# COMPACT_ATOMS: atom_id res chain seq x y z
N MET A 1 -18.67 7.28 -12.77
CA MET A 1 -17.26 7.13 -12.44
C MET A 1 -16.99 7.30 -10.98
N SER A 2 -16.16 6.46 -10.46
CA SER A 2 -15.84 6.50 -9.04
C SER A 2 -15.25 7.84 -8.60
N ILE A 3 -14.52 8.50 -9.49
CA ILE A 3 -13.90 9.78 -9.18
C ILE A 3 -14.95 10.86 -8.88
N PHE A 4 -16.07 10.82 -9.57
CA PHE A 4 -17.13 11.78 -9.30
C PHE A 4 -17.73 11.56 -7.92
N LEU A 5 -17.89 10.30 -7.53
CA LEU A 5 -18.41 10.01 -6.20
C LEU A 5 -17.40 10.47 -5.13
N PHE A 6 -16.14 10.26 -5.40
CA PHE A 6 -15.09 10.72 -4.52
C PHE A 6 -15.19 12.23 -4.30
N GLU A 7 -15.39 12.97 -5.36
CA GLU A 7 -15.40 14.43 -5.29
C GLU A 7 -16.66 15.01 -4.66
N ARG A 8 -17.68 14.20 -4.51
CA ARG A 8 -18.89 14.70 -3.86
C ARG A 8 -18.65 15.07 -2.42
N ASN A 9 -17.81 14.28 -1.73
CA ASN A 9 -17.58 14.46 -0.31
C ASN A 9 -16.20 14.96 0.03
N ILE A 10 -15.26 14.76 -0.89
CA ILE A 10 -13.87 15.13 -0.66
C ILE A 10 -13.37 15.83 -1.90
N VAL A 11 -12.86 17.04 -1.72
CA VAL A 11 -12.30 17.79 -2.84
C VAL A 11 -10.95 17.20 -3.21
N PHE A 12 -10.80 16.82 -4.47
CA PHE A 12 -9.53 16.31 -4.94
C PHE A 12 -8.49 17.42 -4.97
N ASN A 13 -7.39 17.23 -4.27
CA ASN A 13 -6.31 18.18 -4.22
C ASN A 13 -5.03 17.52 -4.73
N PRO A 14 -4.49 17.95 -5.88
CA PRO A 14 -3.31 17.30 -6.46
C PRO A 14 -2.06 17.38 -5.58
N LYS A 15 -2.08 18.20 -4.54
CA LYS A 15 -0.94 18.33 -3.64
C LYS A 15 -1.15 17.59 -2.32
N ASP A 16 -2.28 16.92 -2.18
CA ASP A 16 -2.65 16.26 -0.95
C ASP A 16 -2.54 14.74 -1.10
N ALA A 17 -1.70 14.13 -0.29
CA ALA A 17 -1.52 12.69 -0.33
C ALA A 17 -2.83 11.94 -0.13
N HIS A 18 -3.72 12.46 0.71
CA HIS A 18 -5.00 11.80 0.97
C HIS A 18 -5.84 11.63 -0.29
N SER A 19 -5.79 12.60 -1.19
CA SER A 19 -6.55 12.51 -2.43
C SER A 19 -6.10 11.31 -3.26
N TYR A 20 -4.80 11.13 -3.37
CA TYR A 20 -4.26 10.01 -4.14
C TYR A 20 -4.49 8.68 -3.44
N LEU A 21 -4.38 8.68 -2.12
CA LEU A 21 -4.66 7.47 -1.36
C LEU A 21 -6.10 7.03 -1.55
N TYR A 22 -7.01 7.99 -1.53
CA TYR A 22 -8.43 7.70 -1.73
C TYR A 22 -8.67 7.12 -3.13
N LEU A 23 -8.02 7.72 -4.14
CA LEU A 23 -8.12 7.18 -5.49
C LEU A 23 -7.60 5.74 -5.56
N ALA A 24 -6.50 5.48 -4.87
CA ALA A 24 -5.95 4.14 -4.84
C ALA A 24 -6.96 3.15 -4.27
N LYS A 25 -7.67 3.54 -3.22
CA LYS A 25 -8.69 2.69 -2.62
C LYS A 25 -9.84 2.42 -3.58
N ILE A 26 -10.23 3.43 -4.34
CA ILE A 26 -11.27 3.27 -5.35
C ILE A 26 -10.82 2.27 -6.41
N TYR A 27 -9.60 2.43 -6.90
CA TYR A 27 -9.08 1.52 -7.92
C TYR A 27 -8.89 0.11 -7.39
N ASN A 28 -8.58 -0.01 -6.10
CA ASN A 28 -8.51 -1.33 -5.47
C ASN A 28 -9.86 -2.04 -5.56
N GLN A 29 -10.93 -1.32 -5.29
CA GLN A 29 -12.28 -1.89 -5.37
C GLN A 29 -12.67 -2.23 -6.80
N GLU A 30 -12.15 -1.49 -7.76
CA GLU A 30 -12.42 -1.74 -9.16
C GLU A 30 -11.48 -2.77 -9.75
N GLU A 31 -10.60 -3.31 -8.93
CA GLU A 31 -9.63 -4.31 -9.35
C GLU A 31 -8.74 -3.81 -10.47
N ASN A 32 -8.42 -2.51 -10.44
CA ASN A 32 -7.50 -1.91 -11.38
C ASN A 32 -6.16 -1.69 -10.67
N GLN A 33 -5.39 -2.77 -10.56
CA GLN A 33 -4.18 -2.76 -9.76
C GLN A 33 -3.13 -1.78 -10.28
N ARG A 34 -3.06 -1.62 -11.58
CA ARG A 34 -2.08 -0.73 -12.17
C ARG A 34 -2.31 0.72 -11.75
N LYS A 35 -3.56 1.18 -11.79
CA LYS A 35 -3.88 2.54 -11.36
C LYS A 35 -3.81 2.68 -9.86
N GLU A 36 -4.19 1.64 -9.15
CA GLU A 36 -4.04 1.64 -7.69
C GLU A 36 -2.59 1.85 -7.32
N GLU A 37 -1.70 1.09 -7.93
CA GLU A 37 -0.27 1.17 -7.64
C GLU A 37 0.29 2.55 -7.98
N TYR A 38 -0.11 3.09 -9.11
CA TYR A 38 0.34 4.42 -9.53
C TYR A 38 -0.05 5.48 -8.50
N ASN A 39 -1.28 5.43 -8.03
CA ASN A 39 -1.75 6.41 -7.06
C ASN A 39 -1.12 6.21 -5.69
N LEU A 40 -0.79 4.97 -5.33
CA LEU A 40 -0.07 4.71 -4.10
C LEU A 40 1.35 5.27 -4.16
N GLU A 41 2.00 5.11 -5.31
CA GLU A 41 3.33 5.67 -5.48
C GLU A 41 3.31 7.18 -5.34
N THR A 42 2.29 7.81 -5.93
CA THR A 42 2.14 9.26 -5.82
C THR A 42 1.90 9.66 -4.36
N THR A 43 1.07 8.91 -3.66
CA THR A 43 0.83 9.15 -2.25
C THR A 43 2.13 9.13 -1.46
N LEU A 44 2.98 8.16 -1.74
CA LEU A 44 4.24 8.02 -1.01
C LEU A 44 5.29 9.02 -1.44
N LEU A 45 5.17 9.58 -2.64
CA LEU A 45 6.04 10.69 -3.03
C LEU A 45 5.75 11.94 -2.20
N ILE A 46 4.47 12.18 -1.94
CA ILE A 46 4.05 13.34 -1.18
C ILE A 46 4.23 13.10 0.32
N GLN A 47 3.86 11.89 0.76
CA GLN A 47 3.92 11.54 2.18
C GLN A 47 4.56 10.16 2.34
N PRO A 48 5.89 10.11 2.40
CA PRO A 48 6.61 8.82 2.45
C PRO A 48 6.29 7.96 3.67
N ASP A 49 5.77 8.55 4.74
CA ASP A 49 5.46 7.82 5.96
C ASP A 49 3.98 7.48 6.09
N ASN A 50 3.25 7.52 4.98
CA ASN A 50 1.83 7.17 5.00
C ASN A 50 1.68 5.66 5.23
N GLU A 51 1.18 5.28 6.41
CA GLU A 51 1.09 3.87 6.79
C GLU A 51 0.18 3.08 5.87
N GLU A 52 -0.98 3.64 5.55
CA GLU A 52 -1.94 2.93 4.70
C GLU A 52 -1.37 2.67 3.32
N ALA A 53 -0.72 3.67 2.76
CA ALA A 53 -0.14 3.52 1.43
C ALA A 53 0.96 2.46 1.44
N LEU A 54 1.78 2.46 2.47
CA LEU A 54 2.83 1.44 2.59
C LEU A 54 2.23 0.05 2.69
N LEU A 55 1.18 -0.11 3.50
CA LEU A 55 0.52 -1.41 3.63
C LEU A 55 -0.10 -1.87 2.33
N MET A 56 -0.79 -0.97 1.63
CA MET A 56 -1.41 -1.32 0.37
C MET A 56 -0.36 -1.73 -0.66
N MET A 57 0.76 -1.01 -0.70
CA MET A 57 1.85 -1.38 -1.60
C MET A 57 2.46 -2.73 -1.24
N MET A 58 2.58 -3.00 0.06
CA MET A 58 3.09 -4.32 0.49
C MET A 58 2.17 -5.43 0.03
N LYS A 59 0.86 -5.23 0.14
CA LYS A 59 -0.10 -6.25 -0.28
C LYS A 59 -0.02 -6.49 -1.78
N ILE A 60 0.12 -5.43 -2.55
CA ILE A 60 0.28 -5.58 -3.99
C ILE A 60 1.56 -6.34 -4.33
N ALA A 61 2.66 -5.97 -3.68
CA ALA A 61 3.93 -6.64 -3.91
C ALA A 61 3.86 -8.11 -3.54
N LEU A 62 3.14 -8.41 -2.46
CA LEU A 62 2.96 -9.79 -2.04
C LEU A 62 2.19 -10.58 -3.08
N GLU A 63 1.13 -9.99 -3.64
CA GLU A 63 0.34 -10.64 -4.67
C GLU A 63 1.17 -10.90 -5.93
N LYS A 64 2.11 -10.02 -6.22
CA LYS A 64 2.98 -10.16 -7.37
C LYS A 64 4.19 -11.03 -7.08
N SER A 65 4.27 -11.57 -5.88
CA SER A 65 5.40 -12.38 -5.43
C SER A 65 6.71 -11.62 -5.45
N ASN A 66 6.63 -10.31 -5.29
CA ASN A 66 7.82 -9.47 -5.20
C ASN A 66 8.21 -9.33 -3.74
N TYR A 67 8.77 -10.42 -3.19
CA TYR A 67 9.02 -10.52 -1.75
C TYR A 67 10.11 -9.56 -1.27
N GLU A 68 11.04 -9.26 -2.14
CA GLU A 68 12.08 -8.30 -1.78
C GLU A 68 11.49 -6.91 -1.55
N LYS A 69 10.55 -6.52 -2.40
CA LYS A 69 9.88 -5.24 -2.24
C LYS A 69 9.04 -5.22 -0.97
N VAL A 70 8.38 -6.35 -0.66
CA VAL A 70 7.60 -6.44 0.58
C VAL A 70 8.50 -6.20 1.77
N LYS A 71 9.69 -6.79 1.78
CA LYS A 71 10.61 -6.63 2.90
C LYS A 71 11.10 -5.19 3.03
N LYS A 72 11.40 -4.55 1.92
CA LYS A 72 11.84 -3.15 1.95
C LYS A 72 10.74 -2.23 2.47
N LEU A 73 9.52 -2.45 2.01
CA LEU A 73 8.39 -1.65 2.46
C LEU A 73 8.10 -1.90 3.93
N SER A 74 8.22 -3.16 4.36
CA SER A 74 8.00 -3.51 5.75
C SER A 74 9.02 -2.83 6.67
N ASP A 75 10.29 -2.79 6.26
CA ASP A 75 11.30 -2.09 7.05
C ASP A 75 10.98 -0.63 7.22
N LYS A 76 10.49 0.01 6.17
CA LYS A 76 10.05 1.38 6.24
C LYS A 76 8.85 1.53 7.16
N PHE A 77 7.91 0.61 6.99
CA PHE A 77 6.65 0.67 7.73
C PHE A 77 6.86 0.61 9.23
N VAL A 78 7.73 -0.31 9.69
CA VAL A 78 7.94 -0.47 11.13
C VAL A 78 8.57 0.77 11.76
N LYS A 79 9.25 1.56 10.96
CA LYS A 79 9.89 2.79 11.46
C LYS A 79 8.91 3.94 11.59
N VAL A 80 7.83 3.92 10.82
CA VAL A 80 6.91 5.06 10.78
C VAL A 80 5.51 4.76 11.26
N CYS A 81 5.17 3.50 11.44
CA CYS A 81 3.80 3.14 11.80
C CYS A 81 3.43 3.67 13.18
N LYS A 82 2.17 4.03 13.34
CA LYS A 82 1.64 4.52 14.60
C LYS A 82 0.36 3.80 14.97
N ASN A 83 -0.51 3.58 14.00
CA ASN A 83 -1.81 2.99 14.25
C ASN A 83 -1.98 1.62 13.62
N LEU A 84 -1.23 1.34 12.57
CA LEU A 84 -1.42 0.12 11.79
C LEU A 84 -0.27 -0.87 11.94
N CYS A 85 0.51 -0.71 12.99
CA CYS A 85 1.68 -1.58 13.18
C CYS A 85 1.33 -3.06 13.21
N ASP A 86 0.18 -3.39 13.78
CA ASP A 86 -0.24 -4.79 13.88
C ASP A 86 -0.53 -5.42 12.53
N GLU A 87 -0.92 -4.61 11.56
CA GLU A 87 -1.20 -5.14 10.21
C GLU A 87 0.04 -5.75 9.57
N ASN A 88 1.21 -5.25 9.96
CA ASN A 88 2.46 -5.77 9.41
C ASN A 88 2.72 -7.21 9.83
N LYS A 89 2.18 -7.63 10.95
CA LYS A 89 2.36 -9.00 11.42
C LYS A 89 1.74 -10.00 10.46
N ASP A 90 0.55 -9.67 9.96
CA ASP A 90 -0.12 -10.56 9.01
C ASP A 90 0.69 -10.71 7.75
N ILE A 91 1.31 -9.63 7.30
CA ILE A 91 2.13 -9.67 6.10
C ILE A 91 3.39 -10.48 6.35
N GLN A 92 4.02 -10.30 7.52
CA GLN A 92 5.21 -11.05 7.88
C GLN A 92 4.91 -12.54 7.99
N ASP A 93 3.75 -12.88 8.55
CA ASP A 93 3.34 -14.27 8.63
C ASP A 93 3.13 -14.87 7.24
N SER A 94 2.53 -14.09 6.35
CA SER A 94 2.35 -14.54 4.97
C SER A 94 3.70 -14.81 4.30
N LEU A 95 4.67 -13.94 4.54
CA LEU A 95 6.01 -14.14 3.98
C LEU A 95 6.65 -15.41 4.50
N LYS A 96 6.51 -15.67 5.79
CA LYS A 96 7.08 -16.87 6.37
C LYS A 96 6.47 -18.12 5.79
N ASN A 97 5.18 -18.10 5.54
CA ASN A 97 4.48 -19.25 4.97
C ASN A 97 4.89 -19.49 3.52
N ILE A 98 5.27 -18.44 2.82
CA ILE A 98 5.64 -18.55 1.42
C ILE A 98 7.12 -18.88 1.23
N GLU A 99 7.98 -18.34 2.12
CA GLU A 99 9.43 -18.44 1.97
C GLU A 99 10.18 -19.29 2.98
N PRO A 100 9.52 -20.13 3.79
CA PRO A 100 10.29 -20.84 4.81
C PRO A 100 11.38 -21.71 4.22
N GLU A 101 11.15 -22.30 3.06
CA GLU A 101 12.14 -23.16 2.43
C GLU A 101 13.29 -22.37 1.85
N ASN A 102 13.00 -21.20 1.34
CA ASN A 102 14.06 -20.36 0.78
C ASN A 102 15.00 -19.88 1.87
N ASN A 103 14.46 -19.65 3.05
CA ASN A 103 15.28 -19.18 4.16
C ASN A 103 16.24 -20.24 4.66
N GLU A 104 15.91 -21.48 4.44
CA GLU A 104 16.75 -22.59 4.87
C GLU A 104 17.86 -22.92 3.90
N SER A 105 17.74 -22.48 2.70
CA SER A 105 18.70 -22.82 1.66
C SER A 105 20.03 -22.11 1.81
#